data_8e50944a11aa000250d682a56cf5069e
#
_entry.id   8e50944a11aa000250d682a56cf5069e
#
_cell.length_a   1.000
_cell.length_b   1.000
_cell.length_c   1.000
_cell.angle_alpha   90.00
_cell.angle_beta   90.00
_cell.angle_gamma   90.00
#
_symmetry.space_group_name_H-M   'P 1'
#
loop_
_entity.id
_entity.type
_entity.pdbx_description
1 polymer ?
#
loop_
_entity_poly.entity_id
_entity_poly.type
_entity_poly.pdbx_seq_one_letter_code
_entity_poly.pdbx_strand_id
1 'polypeptide(L)'
;MKSQEEISLKNRPESLKPEGDWSNIFSYHPMDVELKRSEGIHYFDVNDNKYIDVTSGPFAFSLPHNDPRMKKAIADQMEAFSHITPTMANRPLANYSAKLQEVTPPKLNTVYPVSGGSEAVETAIKVAREHHVTNGNTDKYKIISNYQSYHGMTLATQGLSGNPAYAKKYGAILNKWPHIHQYSDHEKPEGMSREDWGIKSAQELEKAIYFEGANSVAAYIATPHGCGSEYAVVPPKEYWQEIRRICDHYNVLLIADEVVTGFGRTGKWFAMEHFGVEVDIMTIAKGMSGCYVPMGGVVISDEINEAFVQNNAVFAHGFTNSGNPLACAAASMAIDIYKDDKLIENSAAMGKKIESYKDMLLSHPTVKDMRGWGLM
;
A
#
# COMPACT_ATOMS: atom_id res chain seq x y z
N MET A 1 8.11 -23.30 -22.53
CA MET A 1 7.49 -21.98 -22.29
C MET A 1 7.91 -21.09 -23.45
N LYS A 2 6.98 -20.72 -24.32
CA LYS A 2 7.24 -19.74 -25.39
C LYS A 2 7.52 -18.40 -24.73
N SER A 3 8.53 -17.68 -25.23
CA SER A 3 8.93 -16.38 -24.69
C SER A 3 7.77 -15.37 -24.84
N GLN A 4 7.66 -14.42 -23.90
CA GLN A 4 6.67 -13.34 -23.96
C GLN A 4 6.78 -12.46 -25.23
N GLU A 5 7.79 -12.66 -26.06
CA GLU A 5 8.00 -11.95 -27.33
C GLU A 5 7.05 -12.40 -28.47
N GLU A 6 6.36 -13.55 -28.32
CA GLU A 6 5.47 -14.07 -29.37
C GLU A 6 4.01 -13.61 -29.27
N ILE A 7 3.62 -12.85 -28.26
CA ILE A 7 2.30 -12.18 -28.21
C ILE A 7 2.48 -10.76 -28.75
N SER A 8 2.93 -10.66 -29.99
CA SER A 8 3.00 -9.40 -30.71
C SER A 8 1.60 -9.00 -31.18
N LEU A 9 1.26 -7.71 -31.05
CA LEU A 9 0.05 -7.11 -31.64
C LEU A 9 -0.16 -7.49 -33.12
N LYS A 10 0.91 -7.89 -33.83
CA LYS A 10 0.88 -8.29 -35.24
C LYS A 10 0.09 -9.58 -35.53
N ASN A 11 -0.10 -10.45 -34.54
CA ASN A 11 -0.77 -11.75 -34.72
C ASN A 11 -2.21 -11.79 -34.15
N ARG A 12 -2.76 -10.64 -33.76
CA ARG A 12 -4.13 -10.56 -33.27
C ARG A 12 -5.14 -10.55 -34.43
N PRO A 13 -6.29 -11.20 -34.25
CA PRO A 13 -7.43 -10.99 -35.20
C PRO A 13 -7.74 -9.49 -35.31
N GLU A 14 -8.00 -9.00 -36.50
CA GLU A 14 -8.30 -7.58 -36.74
C GLU A 14 -9.43 -7.05 -35.84
N SER A 15 -10.44 -7.91 -35.58
CA SER A 15 -11.60 -7.61 -34.73
C SER A 15 -11.28 -7.43 -33.23
N LEU A 16 -10.06 -7.75 -32.79
CA LEU A 16 -9.62 -7.64 -31.39
C LEU A 16 -8.48 -6.63 -31.22
N LYS A 17 -8.11 -5.91 -32.30
CA LYS A 17 -7.11 -4.85 -32.16
C LYS A 17 -7.76 -3.60 -31.62
N PRO A 18 -7.22 -2.96 -30.58
CA PRO A 18 -7.70 -1.67 -30.13
C PRO A 18 -7.63 -0.64 -31.26
N GLU A 19 -8.68 0.15 -31.41
CA GLU A 19 -8.63 1.29 -32.31
C GLU A 19 -7.63 2.34 -31.82
N GLY A 20 -6.88 2.96 -32.73
CA GLY A 20 -5.88 3.98 -32.41
C GLY A 20 -4.44 3.52 -32.58
N ASP A 21 -3.55 4.49 -32.58
CA ASP A 21 -2.10 4.27 -32.70
C ASP A 21 -1.44 4.20 -31.32
N TRP A 22 -1.15 2.99 -30.86
CA TRP A 22 -0.50 2.70 -29.57
C TRP A 22 1.03 2.67 -29.69
N SER A 23 1.60 2.84 -30.91
CA SER A 23 3.04 2.69 -31.16
C SER A 23 3.89 3.75 -30.47
N ASN A 24 3.30 4.90 -30.15
CA ASN A 24 3.97 6.01 -29.48
C ASN A 24 3.99 5.87 -27.96
N ILE A 25 3.42 4.83 -27.38
CA ILE A 25 3.44 4.57 -25.94
C ILE A 25 4.57 3.58 -25.65
N PHE A 26 5.62 4.07 -25.00
CA PHE A 26 6.81 3.25 -24.70
C PHE A 26 6.44 2.04 -23.83
N SER A 27 6.85 0.83 -24.31
CA SER A 27 6.67 -0.43 -23.58
C SER A 27 5.21 -0.74 -23.16
N TYR A 28 4.24 -0.23 -23.89
CA TYR A 28 2.82 -0.52 -23.65
C TYR A 28 2.36 -1.73 -24.47
N HIS A 29 1.87 -2.74 -23.75
CA HIS A 29 1.33 -3.97 -24.33
C HIS A 29 -0.12 -4.15 -23.86
N PRO A 30 -1.10 -3.50 -24.51
CA PRO A 30 -2.50 -3.60 -24.11
C PRO A 30 -2.99 -5.04 -24.21
N MET A 31 -3.93 -5.41 -23.34
CA MET A 31 -4.67 -6.66 -23.46
C MET A 31 -5.58 -6.62 -24.69
N ASP A 32 -6.13 -7.78 -25.08
CA ASP A 32 -7.02 -7.90 -26.27
C ASP A 32 -8.40 -7.26 -26.09
N VAL A 33 -8.62 -6.56 -24.99
CA VAL A 33 -9.89 -5.91 -24.65
C VAL A 33 -9.68 -4.42 -24.56
N GLU A 34 -10.35 -3.66 -25.40
CA GLU A 34 -10.41 -2.20 -25.32
C GLU A 34 -11.68 -1.79 -24.57
N LEU A 35 -11.48 -1.12 -23.43
CA LEU A 35 -12.57 -0.70 -22.56
C LEU A 35 -13.14 0.66 -23.02
N LYS A 36 -14.47 0.76 -23.11
CA LYS A 36 -15.22 1.98 -23.47
C LYS A 36 -15.79 2.68 -22.24
N ARG A 37 -16.28 1.93 -21.26
CA ARG A 37 -16.92 2.46 -20.07
C ARG A 37 -16.90 1.45 -18.91
N SER A 38 -17.19 1.93 -17.71
CA SER A 38 -17.36 1.09 -16.53
C SER A 38 -18.58 1.53 -15.71
N GLU A 39 -19.17 0.61 -14.92
CA GLU A 39 -20.31 0.88 -14.05
C GLU A 39 -20.39 -0.15 -12.94
N GLY A 40 -20.48 0.31 -11.68
CA GLY A 40 -20.53 -0.57 -10.52
C GLY A 40 -19.31 -1.47 -10.45
N ILE A 41 -19.47 -2.77 -10.65
CA ILE A 41 -18.39 -3.78 -10.70
C ILE A 41 -18.05 -4.23 -12.12
N HIS A 42 -18.56 -3.56 -13.13
CA HIS A 42 -18.47 -4.02 -14.50
C HIS A 42 -17.68 -3.07 -15.39
N TYR A 43 -16.90 -3.67 -16.30
CA TYR A 43 -16.36 -3.02 -17.47
C TYR A 43 -17.18 -3.38 -18.72
N PHE A 44 -17.17 -2.51 -19.70
CA PHE A 44 -17.76 -2.72 -21.02
C PHE A 44 -16.73 -2.34 -22.08
N ASP A 45 -16.52 -3.24 -23.03
CA ASP A 45 -15.61 -2.98 -24.15
C ASP A 45 -16.28 -2.16 -25.26
N VAL A 46 -15.53 -1.88 -26.31
CA VAL A 46 -16.01 -1.12 -27.49
C VAL A 46 -17.17 -1.80 -28.23
N ASN A 47 -17.35 -3.10 -28.04
CA ASN A 47 -18.44 -3.91 -28.62
C ASN A 47 -19.59 -4.10 -27.62
N ASP A 48 -19.60 -3.39 -26.50
CA ASP A 48 -20.56 -3.49 -25.39
C ASP A 48 -20.61 -4.89 -24.70
N ASN A 49 -19.58 -5.72 -24.86
CA ASN A 49 -19.43 -6.92 -24.04
C ASN A 49 -19.17 -6.54 -22.58
N LYS A 50 -19.83 -7.26 -21.67
CA LYS A 50 -19.81 -6.99 -20.25
C LYS A 50 -18.83 -7.92 -19.53
N TYR A 51 -17.95 -7.35 -18.71
CA TYR A 51 -16.96 -8.06 -17.89
C TYR A 51 -17.15 -7.70 -16.43
N ILE A 52 -16.91 -8.65 -15.52
CA ILE A 52 -16.84 -8.38 -14.08
C ILE A 52 -15.39 -8.08 -13.72
N ASP A 53 -15.15 -6.95 -13.03
CA ASP A 53 -13.85 -6.64 -12.46
C ASP A 53 -13.64 -7.43 -11.18
N VAL A 54 -12.93 -8.56 -11.27
CA VAL A 54 -12.57 -9.40 -10.12
C VAL A 54 -11.17 -9.09 -9.56
N THR A 55 -10.42 -8.23 -10.23
CA THR A 55 -9.04 -7.87 -9.85
C THR A 55 -8.93 -6.52 -9.17
N SER A 56 -9.95 -5.68 -9.33
CA SER A 56 -9.94 -4.28 -8.86
C SER A 56 -8.70 -3.51 -9.37
N GLY A 57 -8.34 -3.71 -10.65
CA GLY A 57 -7.06 -3.29 -11.17
C GLY A 57 -5.92 -3.97 -10.42
N PRO A 58 -4.78 -3.29 -10.12
CA PRO A 58 -3.71 -3.87 -9.30
C PRO A 58 -4.05 -3.79 -7.79
N PHE A 59 -5.16 -4.44 -7.37
CA PHE A 59 -5.71 -4.39 -5.98
C PHE A 59 -6.00 -2.97 -5.50
N ALA A 60 -6.47 -2.10 -6.38
CA ALA A 60 -6.48 -0.67 -6.14
C ALA A 60 -7.87 -0.07 -6.05
N PHE A 61 -8.80 -0.58 -6.87
CA PHE A 61 -10.15 -0.07 -7.00
C PHE A 61 -11.08 -0.76 -5.99
N SER A 62 -11.56 -0.04 -4.98
CA SER A 62 -12.38 -0.60 -3.89
C SER A 62 -13.74 0.09 -3.73
N LEU A 63 -14.07 1.00 -4.65
CA LEU A 63 -15.36 1.68 -4.75
C LEU A 63 -16.09 1.28 -6.04
N PRO A 64 -17.41 1.44 -6.15
CA PRO A 64 -18.13 1.22 -7.40
C PRO A 64 -17.61 2.14 -8.51
N HIS A 65 -17.46 1.61 -9.74
CA HIS A 65 -17.14 2.44 -10.88
C HIS A 65 -18.27 3.45 -11.15
N ASN A 66 -17.92 4.68 -11.51
CA ASN A 66 -18.85 5.75 -11.86
C ASN A 66 -19.86 6.14 -10.77
N ASP A 67 -19.48 6.01 -9.48
CA ASP A 67 -20.32 6.45 -8.37
C ASP A 67 -20.74 7.93 -8.56
N PRO A 68 -22.02 8.27 -8.53
CA PRO A 68 -22.48 9.63 -8.78
C PRO A 68 -22.02 10.63 -7.70
N ARG A 69 -21.83 10.19 -6.45
CA ARG A 69 -21.31 11.02 -5.33
C ARG A 69 -19.87 11.44 -5.62
N MET A 70 -19.04 10.48 -6.06
CA MET A 70 -17.64 10.75 -6.42
C MET A 70 -17.54 11.67 -7.63
N LYS A 71 -18.34 11.42 -8.68
CA LYS A 71 -18.37 12.27 -9.86
C LYS A 71 -18.76 13.70 -9.54
N LYS A 72 -19.77 13.87 -8.66
CA LYS A 72 -20.19 15.19 -8.19
C LYS A 72 -19.09 15.89 -7.39
N ALA A 73 -18.44 15.22 -6.44
CA ALA A 73 -17.38 15.80 -5.63
C ALA A 73 -16.20 16.28 -6.48
N ILE A 74 -15.82 15.49 -7.50
CA ILE A 74 -14.76 15.84 -8.45
C ILE A 74 -15.19 17.06 -9.30
N ALA A 75 -16.41 17.06 -9.84
CA ALA A 75 -16.91 18.15 -10.68
C ALA A 75 -17.01 19.46 -9.90
N ASP A 76 -17.59 19.44 -8.70
CA ASP A 76 -17.71 20.63 -7.84
C ASP A 76 -16.34 21.24 -7.50
N GLN A 77 -15.34 20.37 -7.23
CA GLN A 77 -13.98 20.84 -6.95
C GLN A 77 -13.27 21.39 -8.19
N MET A 78 -13.49 20.77 -9.35
CA MET A 78 -12.93 21.27 -10.63
C MET A 78 -13.50 22.64 -10.99
N GLU A 79 -14.79 22.88 -10.72
CA GLU A 79 -15.42 24.18 -10.93
C GLU A 79 -14.84 25.25 -10.00
N ALA A 80 -14.54 24.89 -8.75
CA ALA A 80 -13.93 25.81 -7.79
C ALA A 80 -12.48 26.14 -8.12
N PHE A 81 -11.62 25.15 -8.15
CA PHE A 81 -10.22 25.20 -8.60
C PHE A 81 -9.61 23.78 -8.58
N SER A 82 -8.78 23.47 -9.57
CA SER A 82 -8.17 22.14 -9.75
C SER A 82 -6.82 21.99 -9.07
N HIS A 83 -6.07 23.10 -8.94
CA HIS A 83 -4.71 23.12 -8.39
C HIS A 83 -4.44 24.40 -7.62
N ILE A 84 -3.57 24.28 -6.63
CA ILE A 84 -3.04 25.39 -5.84
C ILE A 84 -1.63 25.02 -5.38
N THR A 85 -0.75 26.00 -5.20
CA THR A 85 0.58 25.70 -4.64
C THR A 85 0.46 25.08 -3.25
N PRO A 86 1.24 24.03 -2.94
CA PRO A 86 1.16 23.30 -1.66
C PRO A 86 1.34 24.17 -0.40
N THR A 87 1.95 25.34 -0.55
CA THR A 87 2.15 26.29 0.56
C THR A 87 0.91 27.13 0.90
N MET A 88 -0.12 27.09 0.05
CA MET A 88 -1.38 27.78 0.32
C MET A 88 -2.38 26.88 1.03
N ALA A 89 -3.01 27.42 2.09
CA ALA A 89 -4.09 26.71 2.77
C ALA A 89 -5.28 26.49 1.83
N ASN A 90 -5.81 25.27 1.82
CA ASN A 90 -7.00 24.94 1.06
C ASN A 90 -7.98 24.09 1.88
N ARG A 91 -9.25 24.36 1.71
CA ARG A 91 -10.33 23.70 2.45
C ARG A 91 -10.43 22.20 2.15
N PRO A 92 -10.32 21.73 0.90
CA PRO A 92 -10.30 20.30 0.58
C PRO A 92 -9.26 19.51 1.37
N LEU A 93 -8.04 20.01 1.49
CA LEU A 93 -6.98 19.36 2.28
C LEU A 93 -7.34 19.28 3.76
N ALA A 94 -7.83 20.38 4.35
CA ALA A 94 -8.24 20.41 5.76
C ALA A 94 -9.40 19.42 6.03
N ASN A 95 -10.41 19.39 5.16
CA ASN A 95 -11.53 18.47 5.27
C ASN A 95 -11.08 17.00 5.14
N TYR A 96 -10.19 16.72 4.19
CA TYR A 96 -9.64 15.36 4.00
C TYR A 96 -8.86 14.92 5.25
N SER A 97 -7.97 15.76 5.76
CA SER A 97 -7.18 15.46 6.96
C SER A 97 -8.07 15.13 8.15
N ALA A 98 -9.12 15.93 8.39
CA ALA A 98 -10.08 15.70 9.47
C ALA A 98 -10.82 14.37 9.31
N LYS A 99 -11.32 14.06 8.10
CA LYS A 99 -12.00 12.78 7.84
C LYS A 99 -11.07 11.56 7.94
N LEU A 100 -9.83 11.70 7.48
CA LEU A 100 -8.87 10.61 7.60
C LEU A 100 -8.57 10.29 9.06
N GLN A 101 -8.42 11.31 9.90
CA GLN A 101 -8.21 11.15 11.35
C GLN A 101 -9.35 10.38 12.04
N GLU A 102 -10.58 10.44 11.54
CA GLU A 102 -11.71 9.67 12.09
C GLU A 102 -11.58 8.15 11.88
N VAL A 103 -10.73 7.71 10.97
CA VAL A 103 -10.62 6.30 10.56
C VAL A 103 -9.22 5.71 10.73
N THR A 104 -8.21 6.55 10.93
CA THR A 104 -6.85 6.08 11.24
C THR A 104 -6.74 5.52 12.65
N PRO A 105 -5.83 4.57 12.91
CA PRO A 105 -5.52 4.11 14.26
C PRO A 105 -5.17 5.28 15.21
N PRO A 106 -5.48 5.17 16.51
CA PRO A 106 -5.09 6.18 17.49
C PRO A 106 -3.60 6.54 17.39
N LYS A 107 -3.25 7.81 17.61
CA LYS A 107 -1.90 8.40 17.47
C LYS A 107 -1.39 8.62 16.05
N LEU A 108 -2.00 8.06 15.00
CA LEU A 108 -1.67 8.35 13.62
C LEU A 108 -2.58 9.47 13.09
N ASN A 109 -2.26 10.72 13.47
CA ASN A 109 -3.17 11.86 13.29
C ASN A 109 -2.71 12.90 12.26
N THR A 110 -1.45 12.83 11.80
CA THR A 110 -0.90 13.82 10.89
C THR A 110 -0.61 13.21 9.52
N VAL A 111 -1.20 13.75 8.46
CA VAL A 111 -1.04 13.23 7.09
C VAL A 111 -0.23 14.19 6.21
N TYR A 112 0.68 13.63 5.43
CA TYR A 112 1.36 14.30 4.33
C TYR A 112 0.91 13.68 3.00
N PRO A 113 0.01 14.33 2.21
CA PRO A 113 -0.50 13.79 0.96
C PRO A 113 0.51 13.92 -0.18
N VAL A 114 0.53 12.91 -1.05
CA VAL A 114 1.35 12.82 -2.26
C VAL A 114 0.52 12.25 -3.43
N SER A 115 1.13 11.94 -4.58
CA SER A 115 0.37 11.53 -5.77
C SER A 115 0.24 10.00 -5.94
N GLY A 116 0.91 9.21 -5.12
CA GLY A 116 0.83 7.74 -5.24
C GLY A 116 1.65 6.98 -4.20
N GLY A 117 1.54 5.64 -4.24
CA GLY A 117 2.17 4.77 -3.23
C GLY A 117 3.70 4.83 -3.20
N SER A 118 4.36 4.90 -4.36
CA SER A 118 5.83 5.02 -4.39
C SER A 118 6.29 6.33 -3.77
N GLU A 119 5.61 7.44 -4.05
CA GLU A 119 5.90 8.73 -3.42
C GLU A 119 5.60 8.69 -1.91
N ALA A 120 4.56 7.96 -1.47
CA ALA A 120 4.28 7.77 -0.06
C ALA A 120 5.43 7.05 0.65
N VAL A 121 5.95 5.96 0.08
CA VAL A 121 7.11 5.25 0.67
C VAL A 121 8.39 6.09 0.62
N GLU A 122 8.68 6.82 -0.47
CA GLU A 122 9.78 7.78 -0.52
C GLU A 122 9.68 8.83 0.60
N THR A 123 8.46 9.33 0.84
CA THR A 123 8.19 10.30 1.90
C THR A 123 8.41 9.67 3.28
N ALA A 124 7.95 8.44 3.51
CA ALA A 124 8.14 7.71 4.78
C ALA A 124 9.62 7.48 5.09
N ILE A 125 10.45 7.13 4.08
CA ILE A 125 11.91 7.02 4.23
C ILE A 125 12.51 8.35 4.73
N LYS A 126 12.10 9.47 4.10
CA LYS A 126 12.60 10.80 4.46
C LYS A 126 12.12 11.26 5.83
N VAL A 127 10.84 10.99 6.17
CA VAL A 127 10.31 11.26 7.52
C VAL A 127 11.11 10.50 8.58
N ALA A 128 11.33 9.21 8.37
CA ALA A 128 12.10 8.39 9.30
C ALA A 128 13.53 8.92 9.49
N ARG A 129 14.20 9.28 8.39
CA ARG A 129 15.54 9.87 8.44
C ARG A 129 15.55 11.20 9.19
N GLU A 130 14.66 12.11 8.83
CA GLU A 130 14.65 13.47 9.36
C GLU A 130 14.21 13.49 10.83
N HIS A 131 13.28 12.63 11.24
CA HIS A 131 12.93 12.43 12.65
C HIS A 131 14.18 12.09 13.50
N HIS A 132 14.99 11.14 13.03
CA HIS A 132 16.21 10.78 13.75
C HIS A 132 17.23 11.91 13.78
N VAL A 133 17.42 12.64 12.67
CA VAL A 133 18.31 13.81 12.63
C VAL A 133 17.85 14.89 13.61
N THR A 134 16.56 15.20 13.59
CA THR A 134 15.94 16.20 14.47
C THR A 134 16.15 15.87 15.96
N ASN A 135 16.15 14.57 16.30
CA ASN A 135 16.41 14.07 17.66
C ASN A 135 17.90 13.80 17.95
N GLY A 136 18.82 14.27 17.10
CA GLY A 136 20.26 14.14 17.30
C GLY A 136 20.87 12.78 16.93
N ASN A 137 20.07 11.83 16.40
CA ASN A 137 20.53 10.50 15.98
C ASN A 137 20.97 10.52 14.49
N THR A 138 22.02 11.31 14.19
CA THR A 138 22.47 11.61 12.82
C THR A 138 22.98 10.40 12.03
N ASP A 139 23.33 9.31 12.68
CA ASP A 139 23.86 8.11 12.04
C ASP A 139 22.77 7.12 11.57
N LYS A 140 21.52 7.30 12.01
CA LYS A 140 20.39 6.45 11.63
C LYS A 140 19.84 6.81 10.24
N TYR A 141 20.07 5.94 9.25
CA TYR A 141 19.64 6.17 7.86
C TYR A 141 19.19 4.91 7.11
N LYS A 142 19.57 3.72 7.58
CA LYS A 142 19.22 2.46 6.90
C LYS A 142 17.76 2.11 7.16
N ILE A 143 17.09 1.63 6.13
CA ILE A 143 15.75 1.08 6.22
C ILE A 143 15.84 -0.42 5.96
N ILE A 144 15.36 -1.24 6.90
CA ILE A 144 15.25 -2.69 6.73
C ILE A 144 13.89 -3.00 6.14
N SER A 145 13.82 -3.96 5.20
CA SER A 145 12.55 -4.47 4.64
C SER A 145 12.61 -5.99 4.49
N ASN A 146 11.56 -6.59 3.91
CA ASN A 146 11.49 -8.03 3.70
C ASN A 146 11.92 -8.43 2.29
N TYR A 147 12.57 -9.60 2.15
CA TYR A 147 12.65 -10.28 0.86
C TYR A 147 11.25 -10.54 0.32
N GLN A 148 11.10 -10.52 -1.03
CA GLN A 148 9.84 -10.71 -1.75
C GLN A 148 8.79 -9.60 -1.55
N SER A 149 9.06 -8.57 -0.75
CA SER A 149 8.17 -7.43 -0.58
C SER A 149 8.07 -6.56 -1.84
N TYR A 150 7.06 -5.69 -1.87
CA TYR A 150 6.89 -4.67 -2.90
C TYR A 150 6.50 -3.34 -2.24
N HIS A 151 7.33 -2.33 -2.40
CA HIS A 151 7.15 -1.01 -1.79
C HIS A 151 7.13 0.15 -2.80
N GLY A 152 7.14 -0.15 -4.09
CA GLY A 152 7.10 0.84 -5.16
C GLY A 152 8.17 0.65 -6.23
N MET A 153 8.20 1.56 -7.21
CA MET A 153 9.04 1.47 -8.41
C MET A 153 9.93 2.69 -8.65
N THR A 154 10.02 3.65 -7.71
CA THR A 154 11.07 4.67 -7.70
C THR A 154 12.38 4.03 -7.20
N LEU A 155 13.53 4.66 -7.43
CA LEU A 155 14.82 4.01 -7.15
C LEU A 155 14.99 3.60 -5.70
N ALA A 156 14.58 4.43 -4.73
CA ALA A 156 14.69 4.07 -3.33
C ALA A 156 13.67 2.98 -2.94
N THR A 157 12.42 3.11 -3.37
CA THR A 157 11.37 2.14 -3.04
C THR A 157 11.53 0.81 -3.73
N GLN A 158 12.05 0.80 -4.96
CA GLN A 158 12.40 -0.42 -5.67
C GLN A 158 13.57 -1.13 -4.99
N GLY A 159 14.52 -0.37 -4.42
CA GLY A 159 15.58 -0.92 -3.58
C GLY A 159 15.07 -1.60 -2.31
N LEU A 160 13.97 -1.10 -1.71
CA LEU A 160 13.27 -1.73 -0.59
C LEU A 160 12.48 -2.97 -1.00
N SER A 161 12.01 -3.02 -2.25
CA SER A 161 11.27 -4.18 -2.76
C SER A 161 12.22 -5.38 -2.90
N GLY A 162 12.10 -6.35 -2.00
CA GLY A 162 13.01 -7.48 -1.90
C GLY A 162 12.85 -8.57 -2.97
N ASN A 163 12.02 -8.34 -4.01
CA ASN A 163 11.84 -9.31 -5.08
C ASN A 163 12.95 -9.19 -6.14
N PRO A 164 13.75 -10.26 -6.35
CA PRO A 164 14.87 -10.25 -7.32
C PRO A 164 14.47 -9.87 -8.75
N ALA A 165 13.23 -10.17 -9.15
CA ALA A 165 12.74 -9.85 -10.50
C ALA A 165 12.75 -8.34 -10.78
N TYR A 166 12.46 -7.52 -9.76
CA TYR A 166 12.49 -6.05 -9.87
C TYR A 166 13.91 -5.50 -9.90
N ALA A 167 14.84 -6.13 -9.19
CA ALA A 167 16.24 -5.69 -9.12
C ALA A 167 17.07 -6.07 -10.35
N LYS A 168 16.68 -7.08 -11.12
CA LYS A 168 17.50 -7.73 -12.17
C LYS A 168 18.13 -6.74 -13.17
N LYS A 169 17.40 -5.71 -13.58
CA LYS A 169 17.91 -4.72 -14.57
C LYS A 169 18.50 -3.47 -13.91
N TYR A 170 18.05 -3.13 -12.72
CA TYR A 170 18.31 -1.84 -12.08
C TYR A 170 19.23 -1.93 -10.86
N GLY A 171 19.61 -3.14 -10.44
CA GLY A 171 20.35 -3.38 -9.19
C GLY A 171 21.64 -2.55 -9.03
N ALA A 172 22.27 -2.13 -10.15
CA ALA A 172 23.47 -1.29 -10.12
C ALA A 172 23.20 0.17 -9.64
N ILE A 173 21.96 0.63 -9.75
CA ILE A 173 21.57 2.02 -9.43
C ILE A 173 20.57 2.11 -8.27
N LEU A 174 20.12 0.95 -7.71
CA LEU A 174 19.22 0.92 -6.58
C LEU A 174 19.98 1.11 -5.27
N ASN A 175 19.33 1.74 -4.29
CA ASN A 175 19.79 1.71 -2.92
C ASN A 175 19.87 0.26 -2.41
N LYS A 176 20.99 -0.09 -1.80
CA LYS A 176 21.20 -1.41 -1.21
C LYS A 176 20.70 -1.41 0.23
N TRP A 177 19.39 -1.53 0.40
CA TRP A 177 18.77 -1.68 1.71
C TRP A 177 18.95 -3.10 2.23
N PRO A 178 19.12 -3.29 3.55
CA PRO A 178 19.14 -4.63 4.14
C PRO A 178 17.76 -5.26 4.12
N HIS A 179 17.71 -6.57 3.92
CA HIS A 179 16.47 -7.35 3.89
C HIS A 179 16.55 -8.53 4.85
N ILE A 180 15.40 -8.86 5.45
CA ILE A 180 15.21 -10.07 6.25
C ILE A 180 14.24 -11.02 5.57
N HIS A 181 14.20 -12.28 5.98
CA HIS A 181 13.17 -13.20 5.53
C HIS A 181 11.83 -12.82 6.14
N GLN A 182 10.80 -12.74 5.28
CA GLN A 182 9.44 -12.54 5.76
C GLN A 182 8.96 -13.79 6.52
N TYR A 183 7.96 -13.63 7.39
CA TYR A 183 7.26 -14.76 7.97
C TYR A 183 6.68 -15.68 6.88
N SER A 184 6.77 -17.00 7.10
CA SER A 184 6.16 -18.00 6.21
C SER A 184 5.72 -19.21 7.02
N ASP A 185 4.43 -19.57 6.94
CA ASP A 185 3.90 -20.79 7.55
C ASP A 185 4.55 -22.08 6.93
N HIS A 186 5.02 -21.97 5.68
CA HIS A 186 5.67 -23.09 4.98
C HIS A 186 7.07 -23.41 5.48
N GLU A 187 7.71 -22.45 6.14
CA GLU A 187 9.04 -22.60 6.72
C GLU A 187 9.01 -22.96 8.21
N LYS A 188 7.81 -23.05 8.78
CA LYS A 188 7.62 -23.39 10.19
C LYS A 188 8.15 -24.80 10.49
N PRO A 189 9.08 -24.95 11.45
CA PRO A 189 9.57 -26.27 11.86
C PRO A 189 8.44 -27.17 12.37
N GLU A 190 8.57 -28.47 12.10
CA GLU A 190 7.64 -29.47 12.63
C GLU A 190 7.65 -29.45 14.17
N GLY A 191 6.47 -29.55 14.76
CA GLY A 191 6.28 -29.50 16.22
C GLY A 191 6.32 -28.10 16.85
N MET A 192 6.69 -27.05 16.13
CA MET A 192 6.65 -25.69 16.63
C MET A 192 5.26 -25.09 16.50
N SER A 193 4.78 -24.35 17.50
CA SER A 193 3.52 -23.60 17.38
C SER A 193 3.64 -22.47 16.34
N ARG A 194 2.52 -21.99 15.83
CA ARG A 194 2.50 -20.88 14.87
C ARG A 194 2.94 -19.58 15.54
N GLU A 195 2.59 -19.41 16.81
CA GLU A 195 2.91 -18.28 17.67
C GLU A 195 4.43 -18.21 17.91
N ASP A 196 5.04 -19.34 18.37
CA ASP A 196 6.50 -19.41 18.61
C ASP A 196 7.28 -19.19 17.31
N TRP A 197 6.79 -19.70 16.18
CA TRP A 197 7.40 -19.45 14.88
C TRP A 197 7.28 -17.98 14.48
N GLY A 198 6.16 -17.34 14.81
CA GLY A 198 5.98 -15.89 14.62
C GLY A 198 7.06 -15.09 15.37
N ILE A 199 7.23 -15.35 16.65
CA ILE A 199 8.27 -14.70 17.48
C ILE A 199 9.65 -14.96 16.89
N LYS A 200 9.98 -16.21 16.59
CA LYS A 200 11.29 -16.58 16.05
C LYS A 200 11.57 -15.92 14.68
N SER A 201 10.58 -15.82 13.82
CA SER A 201 10.70 -15.13 12.54
C SER A 201 10.92 -13.64 12.70
N ALA A 202 10.25 -13.01 13.67
CA ALA A 202 10.44 -11.59 13.99
C ALA A 202 11.87 -11.28 14.49
N GLN A 203 12.51 -12.22 15.16
CA GLN A 203 13.89 -12.07 15.66
C GLN A 203 14.95 -11.95 14.55
N GLU A 204 14.60 -12.27 13.30
CA GLU A 204 15.48 -11.96 12.16
C GLU A 204 15.70 -10.45 12.02
N LEU A 205 14.71 -9.62 12.41
CA LEU A 205 14.90 -8.17 12.46
C LEU A 205 15.96 -7.76 13.49
N GLU A 206 15.95 -8.36 14.68
CA GLU A 206 16.95 -8.06 15.72
C GLU A 206 18.36 -8.42 15.28
N LYS A 207 18.52 -9.58 14.62
CA LYS A 207 19.81 -9.98 14.04
C LYS A 207 20.28 -9.01 12.96
N ALA A 208 19.37 -8.60 12.06
CA ALA A 208 19.71 -7.65 11.01
C ALA A 208 20.15 -6.30 11.60
N ILE A 209 19.43 -5.78 12.59
CA ILE A 209 19.81 -4.53 13.30
C ILE A 209 21.19 -4.65 13.93
N TYR A 210 21.50 -5.80 14.55
CA TYR A 210 22.80 -6.04 15.14
C TYR A 210 23.94 -6.01 14.12
N PHE A 211 23.79 -6.73 13.00
CA PHE A 211 24.82 -6.81 11.96
C PHE A 211 24.96 -5.52 11.15
N GLU A 212 23.86 -4.79 10.94
CA GLU A 212 23.88 -3.49 10.25
C GLU A 212 24.44 -2.36 11.14
N GLY A 213 24.51 -2.59 12.47
CA GLY A 213 24.86 -1.61 13.48
C GLY A 213 23.63 -0.81 13.94
N ALA A 214 23.20 -1.05 15.17
CA ALA A 214 21.95 -0.51 15.72
C ALA A 214 21.80 1.02 15.56
N ASN A 215 22.92 1.76 15.70
CA ASN A 215 22.94 3.21 15.54
C ASN A 215 22.79 3.67 14.07
N SER A 216 22.81 2.77 13.11
CA SER A 216 22.66 3.12 11.69
C SER A 216 21.26 2.81 11.12
N VAL A 217 20.44 2.03 11.83
CA VAL A 217 19.11 1.61 11.38
C VAL A 217 18.06 2.62 11.82
N ALA A 218 17.40 3.26 10.86
CA ALA A 218 16.37 4.27 11.09
C ALA A 218 14.97 3.66 11.22
N ALA A 219 14.62 2.71 10.36
CA ALA A 219 13.27 2.13 10.35
C ALA A 219 13.26 0.70 9.79
N TYR A 220 12.19 -0.01 10.12
CA TYR A 220 11.77 -1.24 9.47
C TYR A 220 10.45 -0.99 8.76
N ILE A 221 10.34 -1.41 7.49
CA ILE A 221 9.12 -1.30 6.69
C ILE A 221 8.64 -2.68 6.25
N ALA A 222 7.35 -2.95 6.42
CA ALA A 222 6.71 -4.15 5.89
C ALA A 222 5.21 -3.94 5.66
N THR A 223 4.62 -4.79 4.79
CA THR A 223 3.18 -4.90 4.62
C THR A 223 2.59 -5.71 5.77
N PRO A 224 1.50 -5.26 6.41
CA PRO A 224 0.87 -6.00 7.52
C PRO A 224 0.37 -7.38 7.12
N HIS A 225 -0.20 -7.47 5.94
CA HIS A 225 -0.68 -8.68 5.29
C HIS A 225 -0.02 -8.75 3.92
N GLY A 226 0.72 -9.81 3.65
CA GLY A 226 1.41 -9.98 2.39
C GLY A 226 0.48 -9.87 1.18
N CYS A 227 0.92 -9.18 0.16
CA CYS A 227 0.17 -9.01 -1.08
C CYS A 227 1.07 -9.26 -2.31
N GLY A 228 0.49 -9.61 -3.45
CA GLY A 228 1.23 -9.83 -4.69
C GLY A 228 2.37 -10.85 -4.53
N SER A 229 3.60 -10.37 -4.55
CA SER A 229 4.80 -11.22 -4.45
C SER A 229 5.01 -11.88 -3.08
N GLU A 230 4.30 -11.43 -2.05
CA GLU A 230 4.38 -11.97 -0.69
C GLU A 230 3.37 -13.11 -0.44
N TYR A 231 2.66 -13.56 -1.47
CA TYR A 231 1.78 -14.74 -1.45
C TYR A 231 0.67 -14.71 -0.38
N ALA A 232 0.08 -13.57 -0.10
CA ALA A 232 -0.99 -13.39 0.89
C ALA A 232 -0.62 -13.95 2.29
N VAL A 233 0.61 -13.72 2.73
CA VAL A 233 1.08 -14.15 4.05
C VAL A 233 0.35 -13.38 5.15
N VAL A 234 -0.18 -14.11 6.12
CA VAL A 234 -0.83 -13.56 7.32
C VAL A 234 -0.04 -14.05 8.54
N PRO A 235 0.89 -13.27 9.09
CA PRO A 235 1.62 -13.69 10.29
C PRO A 235 0.69 -13.75 11.52
N PRO A 236 1.04 -14.53 12.56
CA PRO A 236 0.35 -14.47 13.82
C PRO A 236 0.60 -13.11 14.52
N LYS A 237 -0.27 -12.72 15.46
CA LYS A 237 -0.15 -11.43 16.15
C LYS A 237 1.17 -11.30 16.91
N GLU A 238 1.70 -12.39 17.43
CA GLU A 238 2.96 -12.47 18.17
C GLU A 238 4.15 -12.02 17.33
N TYR A 239 4.11 -12.25 16.00
CA TYR A 239 5.12 -11.72 15.08
C TYR A 239 5.20 -10.19 15.15
N TRP A 240 4.06 -9.50 14.99
CA TRP A 240 4.04 -8.04 14.99
C TRP A 240 4.29 -7.45 16.38
N GLN A 241 3.85 -8.14 17.44
CA GLN A 241 4.16 -7.74 18.82
C GLN A 241 5.67 -7.79 19.09
N GLU A 242 6.35 -8.84 18.62
CA GLU A 242 7.80 -8.97 18.76
C GLU A 242 8.54 -7.97 17.87
N ILE A 243 8.08 -7.73 16.63
CA ILE A 243 8.61 -6.65 15.75
C ILE A 243 8.55 -5.30 16.49
N ARG A 244 7.41 -4.96 17.09
CA ARG A 244 7.27 -3.69 17.84
C ARG A 244 8.25 -3.63 19.01
N ARG A 245 8.33 -4.68 19.81
CA ARG A 245 9.27 -4.77 20.91
C ARG A 245 10.73 -4.54 20.47
N ILE A 246 11.12 -5.14 19.36
CA ILE A 246 12.47 -4.97 18.79
C ILE A 246 12.68 -3.53 18.34
N CYS A 247 11.73 -2.97 17.60
CA CYS A 247 11.80 -1.58 17.13
C CYS A 247 11.95 -0.60 18.30
N ASP A 248 11.16 -0.76 19.37
CA ASP A 248 11.24 0.08 20.56
C ASP A 248 12.61 -0.04 21.26
N HIS A 249 13.09 -1.27 21.41
CA HIS A 249 14.37 -1.52 22.09
C HIS A 249 15.56 -0.84 21.42
N TYR A 250 15.54 -0.79 20.08
CA TYR A 250 16.65 -0.24 19.28
C TYR A 250 16.39 1.19 18.78
N ASN A 251 15.30 1.82 19.18
CA ASN A 251 14.90 3.14 18.65
C ASN A 251 14.86 3.12 17.12
N VAL A 252 14.18 2.11 16.55
CA VAL A 252 13.94 1.93 15.11
C VAL A 252 12.46 2.19 14.83
N LEU A 253 12.13 3.05 13.90
CA LEU A 253 10.73 3.34 13.56
C LEU A 253 10.09 2.17 12.82
N LEU A 254 8.84 1.87 13.16
CA LEU A 254 8.02 0.86 12.47
C LEU A 254 7.13 1.54 11.42
N ILE A 255 7.34 1.19 10.15
CA ILE A 255 6.55 1.68 9.03
C ILE A 255 5.63 0.56 8.53
N ALA A 256 4.32 0.75 8.63
CA ALA A 256 3.35 -0.13 7.99
C ALA A 256 3.05 0.34 6.56
N ASP A 257 3.33 -0.49 5.58
CA ASP A 257 2.90 -0.22 4.20
C ASP A 257 1.48 -0.75 3.97
N GLU A 258 0.51 0.14 4.15
CA GLU A 258 -0.92 -0.11 3.98
C GLU A 258 -1.43 0.34 2.60
N VAL A 259 -0.54 0.53 1.64
CA VAL A 259 -0.90 0.96 0.27
C VAL A 259 -1.90 0.01 -0.38
N VAL A 260 -1.81 -1.29 -0.11
CA VAL A 260 -2.76 -2.30 -0.62
C VAL A 260 -3.79 -2.68 0.43
N THR A 261 -3.37 -2.86 1.66
CA THR A 261 -4.15 -3.46 2.75
C THR A 261 -5.13 -2.51 3.41
N GLY A 262 -4.92 -1.20 3.26
CA GLY A 262 -5.78 -0.16 3.81
C GLY A 262 -7.14 -0.03 3.13
N PHE A 263 -7.98 0.80 3.73
CA PHE A 263 -9.31 1.18 3.24
C PHE A 263 -10.24 -0.02 3.01
N GLY A 264 -10.27 -0.93 4.00
CA GLY A 264 -11.27 -1.99 4.06
C GLY A 264 -10.88 -3.30 3.39
N ARG A 265 -9.76 -3.38 2.71
CA ARG A 265 -9.37 -4.56 1.95
C ARG A 265 -9.36 -5.84 2.79
N THR A 266 -8.94 -5.77 4.05
CA THR A 266 -8.87 -6.90 5.00
C THR A 266 -10.10 -7.02 5.92
N GLY A 267 -11.14 -6.21 5.71
CA GLY A 267 -12.32 -6.16 6.58
C GLY A 267 -12.15 -5.26 7.82
N LYS A 268 -11.08 -4.48 7.88
CA LYS A 268 -10.85 -3.36 8.79
C LYS A 268 -10.39 -2.15 8.00
N TRP A 269 -10.41 -0.95 8.57
CA TRP A 269 -9.90 0.23 7.88
C TRP A 269 -8.45 0.05 7.48
N PHE A 270 -7.62 -0.46 8.40
CA PHE A 270 -6.21 -0.77 8.17
C PHE A 270 -5.86 -2.14 8.73
N ALA A 271 -4.97 -2.87 8.04
CA ALA A 271 -4.66 -4.24 8.40
C ALA A 271 -3.92 -4.36 9.75
N MET A 272 -3.11 -3.36 10.14
CA MET A 272 -2.44 -3.37 11.45
C MET A 272 -3.42 -3.46 12.64
N GLU A 273 -4.68 -3.03 12.47
CA GLU A 273 -5.71 -3.18 13.50
C GLU A 273 -6.00 -4.64 13.90
N HIS A 274 -5.73 -5.61 13.00
CA HIS A 274 -5.91 -7.03 13.33
C HIS A 274 -4.91 -7.53 14.37
N PHE A 275 -3.75 -6.88 14.45
CA PHE A 275 -2.66 -7.29 15.34
C PHE A 275 -2.66 -6.53 16.66
N GLY A 276 -3.34 -5.39 16.73
CA GLY A 276 -3.36 -4.52 17.92
C GLY A 276 -1.98 -3.92 18.22
N VAL A 277 -1.19 -3.65 17.19
CA VAL A 277 0.16 -3.07 17.30
C VAL A 277 0.14 -1.65 16.73
N GLU A 278 0.66 -0.71 17.50
CA GLU A 278 0.86 0.68 17.06
C GLU A 278 2.09 0.78 16.15
N VAL A 279 1.98 1.59 15.09
CA VAL A 279 3.09 1.88 14.19
C VAL A 279 3.42 3.37 14.23
N ASP A 280 4.65 3.71 13.90
CA ASP A 280 5.11 5.10 13.95
C ASP A 280 4.75 5.86 12.66
N ILE A 281 4.76 5.14 11.53
CA ILE A 281 4.46 5.67 10.20
C ILE A 281 3.59 4.66 9.45
N MET A 282 2.60 5.17 8.70
CA MET A 282 1.77 4.35 7.82
C MET A 282 1.75 4.97 6.41
N THR A 283 2.06 4.18 5.37
CA THR A 283 1.92 4.61 3.98
C THR A 283 0.59 4.15 3.40
N ILE A 284 -0.10 5.06 2.71
CA ILE A 284 -1.43 4.84 2.14
C ILE A 284 -1.50 5.32 0.70
N ALA A 285 -2.32 4.66 -0.13
CA ALA A 285 -2.66 5.06 -1.49
C ALA A 285 -3.92 4.29 -1.97
N LYS A 286 -4.07 4.05 -3.25
CA LYS A 286 -5.09 3.16 -3.87
C LYS A 286 -6.50 3.42 -3.33
N GLY A 287 -6.96 2.61 -2.37
CA GLY A 287 -8.26 2.78 -1.70
C GLY A 287 -8.48 4.16 -1.10
N MET A 288 -7.42 4.91 -0.79
CA MET A 288 -7.48 6.26 -0.25
C MET A 288 -8.39 7.21 -1.05
N SER A 289 -8.35 7.14 -2.38
CA SER A 289 -9.23 7.88 -3.29
C SER A 289 -10.15 6.94 -4.08
N GLY A 290 -10.17 5.63 -3.74
CA GLY A 290 -10.79 4.61 -4.56
C GLY A 290 -10.20 4.54 -5.99
N CYS A 291 -8.99 5.05 -6.20
CA CYS A 291 -8.33 5.20 -7.50
C CYS A 291 -9.09 6.05 -8.54
N TYR A 292 -10.05 6.86 -8.13
CA TYR A 292 -10.69 7.83 -9.02
C TYR A 292 -9.74 8.94 -9.44
N VAL A 293 -8.84 9.33 -8.53
CA VAL A 293 -7.79 10.34 -8.77
C VAL A 293 -6.48 9.80 -8.19
N PRO A 294 -5.33 9.96 -8.87
CA PRO A 294 -4.04 9.62 -8.30
C PRO A 294 -3.81 10.32 -6.96
N MET A 295 -3.59 9.54 -5.91
CA MET A 295 -3.29 10.03 -4.57
C MET A 295 -2.57 8.97 -3.75
N GLY A 296 -1.71 9.42 -2.85
CA GLY A 296 -1.07 8.66 -1.79
C GLY A 296 -0.84 9.56 -0.59
N GLY A 297 -0.31 9.00 0.49
CA GLY A 297 0.01 9.79 1.68
C GLY A 297 0.84 9.00 2.68
N VAL A 298 1.46 9.74 3.55
CA VAL A 298 2.10 9.23 4.76
C VAL A 298 1.33 9.75 5.96
N VAL A 299 0.94 8.86 6.86
CA VAL A 299 0.37 9.22 8.16
C VAL A 299 1.43 8.94 9.20
N ILE A 300 1.72 9.92 10.03
CA ILE A 300 2.74 9.87 11.08
C ILE A 300 2.10 9.96 12.46
N SER A 301 2.81 9.36 13.43
CA SER A 301 2.40 9.42 14.83
C SER A 301 2.52 10.83 15.41
N ASP A 302 1.75 11.07 16.46
CA ASP A 302 1.83 12.33 17.22
C ASP A 302 3.25 12.57 17.75
N GLU A 303 3.95 11.52 18.18
CA GLU A 303 5.34 11.61 18.66
C GLU A 303 6.29 12.13 17.57
N ILE A 304 6.18 11.64 16.35
CA ILE A 304 6.98 12.14 15.22
C ILE A 304 6.63 13.60 14.95
N ASN A 305 5.34 13.93 14.86
CA ASN A 305 4.90 15.30 14.60
C ASN A 305 5.38 16.27 15.69
N GLU A 306 5.25 15.89 16.96
CA GLU A 306 5.72 16.70 18.10
C GLU A 306 7.22 16.93 18.05
N ALA A 307 8.04 15.94 17.67
CA ALA A 307 9.47 16.11 17.53
C ALA A 307 9.84 17.20 16.52
N PHE A 308 9.14 17.26 15.38
CA PHE A 308 9.32 18.34 14.39
C PHE A 308 8.91 19.70 14.97
N VAL A 309 7.75 19.78 15.61
CA VAL A 309 7.22 21.01 16.18
C VAL A 309 8.13 21.58 17.30
N GLN A 310 8.52 20.74 18.24
CA GLN A 310 9.35 21.12 19.38
C GLN A 310 10.75 21.61 18.97
N ASN A 311 11.31 21.04 17.91
CA ASN A 311 12.61 21.43 17.39
C ASN A 311 12.52 22.54 16.30
N ASN A 312 11.32 23.05 16.04
CA ASN A 312 11.06 24.02 14.95
C ASN A 312 11.67 23.53 13.61
N ALA A 313 11.61 22.22 13.38
CA ALA A 313 12.15 21.58 12.18
C ALA A 313 11.16 21.71 11.00
N VAL A 314 11.70 22.05 9.83
CA VAL A 314 10.92 22.10 8.60
C VAL A 314 11.23 20.86 7.78
N PHE A 315 10.22 20.06 7.48
CA PHE A 315 10.37 18.87 6.63
C PHE A 315 10.79 19.29 5.21
N ALA A 316 12.06 19.07 4.89
CA ALA A 316 12.68 19.48 3.61
C ALA A 316 12.25 18.57 2.46
N HIS A 317 10.94 18.50 2.19
CA HIS A 317 10.34 17.62 1.21
C HIS A 317 9.12 18.27 0.56
N GLY A 318 8.82 17.90 -0.71
CA GLY A 318 7.62 18.36 -1.40
C GLY A 318 7.53 17.82 -2.81
N PHE A 319 6.28 17.69 -3.26
CA PHE A 319 5.93 17.43 -4.65
C PHE A 319 4.94 18.51 -5.12
N THR A 320 4.95 18.82 -6.41
CA THR A 320 4.04 19.81 -7.01
C THR A 320 2.57 19.54 -6.67
N ASN A 321 2.17 18.28 -6.59
CA ASN A 321 0.80 17.88 -6.33
C ASN A 321 0.54 17.42 -4.88
N SER A 322 1.44 17.72 -3.93
CA SER A 322 1.16 17.46 -2.52
C SER A 322 -0.07 18.23 -2.05
N GLY A 323 -1.05 17.53 -1.46
CA GLY A 323 -2.30 18.14 -1.02
C GLY A 323 -3.16 18.72 -2.14
N ASN A 324 -3.07 18.18 -3.35
CA ASN A 324 -3.87 18.62 -4.49
C ASN A 324 -5.36 18.66 -4.13
N PRO A 325 -6.05 19.81 -4.32
CA PRO A 325 -7.44 20.00 -3.88
C PRO A 325 -8.42 18.98 -4.49
N LEU A 326 -8.25 18.68 -5.77
CA LEU A 326 -9.10 17.71 -6.47
C LEU A 326 -8.93 16.29 -5.88
N ALA A 327 -7.69 15.88 -5.62
CA ALA A 327 -7.40 14.59 -5.01
C ALA A 327 -7.94 14.51 -3.57
N CYS A 328 -7.79 15.59 -2.77
CA CYS A 328 -8.33 15.68 -1.42
C CYS A 328 -9.86 15.63 -1.38
N ALA A 329 -10.55 16.30 -2.33
CA ALA A 329 -12.01 16.22 -2.44
C ALA A 329 -12.48 14.79 -2.78
N ALA A 330 -11.83 14.13 -3.72
CA ALA A 330 -12.11 12.73 -4.07
C ALA A 330 -11.84 11.78 -2.88
N ALA A 331 -10.74 11.94 -2.18
CA ALA A 331 -10.41 11.11 -1.02
C ALA A 331 -11.36 11.34 0.16
N SER A 332 -11.80 12.58 0.40
CA SER A 332 -12.85 12.89 1.37
C SER A 332 -14.15 12.16 1.06
N MET A 333 -14.58 12.19 -0.22
CA MET A 333 -15.78 11.49 -0.68
C MET A 333 -15.61 9.97 -0.61
N ALA A 334 -14.42 9.45 -0.87
CA ALA A 334 -14.14 8.01 -0.73
C ALA A 334 -14.41 7.53 0.71
N ILE A 335 -13.95 8.27 1.72
CA ILE A 335 -14.20 7.94 3.13
C ILE A 335 -15.71 7.95 3.44
N ASP A 336 -16.46 8.94 2.93
CA ASP A 336 -17.92 8.98 3.11
C ASP A 336 -18.57 7.73 2.47
N ILE A 337 -18.22 7.37 1.24
CA ILE A 337 -18.76 6.19 0.55
C ILE A 337 -18.45 4.91 1.33
N TYR A 338 -17.21 4.75 1.83
CA TYR A 338 -16.86 3.58 2.65
C TYR A 338 -17.75 3.45 3.88
N LYS A 339 -18.05 4.57 4.57
CA LYS A 339 -18.89 4.61 5.77
C LYS A 339 -20.36 4.37 5.43
N ASP A 340 -20.91 5.16 4.50
CA ASP A 340 -22.34 5.15 4.15
C ASP A 340 -22.79 3.80 3.61
N ASP A 341 -21.97 3.19 2.74
CA ASP A 341 -22.26 1.92 2.10
C ASP A 341 -21.76 0.72 2.93
N LYS A 342 -21.15 0.96 4.11
CA LYS A 342 -20.61 -0.07 5.02
C LYS A 342 -19.68 -1.05 4.32
N LEU A 343 -18.77 -0.51 3.47
CA LEU A 343 -17.92 -1.34 2.62
C LEU A 343 -16.87 -2.12 3.43
N ILE A 344 -16.44 -1.58 4.58
CA ILE A 344 -15.50 -2.27 5.48
C ILE A 344 -16.17 -3.52 6.07
N GLU A 345 -17.38 -3.36 6.59
CA GLU A 345 -18.18 -4.45 7.16
C GLU A 345 -18.56 -5.48 6.09
N ASN A 346 -18.90 -5.02 4.88
CA ASN A 346 -19.14 -5.91 3.75
C ASN A 346 -17.89 -6.75 3.40
N SER A 347 -16.71 -6.14 3.36
CA SER A 347 -15.46 -6.86 3.13
C SER A 347 -15.24 -7.94 4.21
N ALA A 348 -15.45 -7.61 5.49
CA ALA A 348 -15.35 -8.57 6.59
C ALA A 348 -16.36 -9.72 6.46
N ALA A 349 -17.62 -9.41 6.11
CA ALA A 349 -18.67 -10.40 5.94
C ALA A 349 -18.40 -11.34 4.76
N MET A 350 -17.95 -10.78 3.63
CA MET A 350 -17.59 -11.59 2.45
C MET A 350 -16.35 -12.43 2.69
N GLY A 351 -15.36 -11.94 3.43
CA GLY A 351 -14.22 -12.74 3.87
C GLY A 351 -14.63 -13.97 4.68
N LYS A 352 -15.51 -13.81 5.66
CA LYS A 352 -16.08 -14.94 6.43
C LYS A 352 -16.84 -15.91 5.53
N LYS A 353 -17.58 -15.40 4.56
CA LYS A 353 -18.27 -16.26 3.58
C LYS A 353 -17.29 -17.05 2.73
N ILE A 354 -16.20 -16.44 2.26
CA ILE A 354 -15.13 -17.13 1.52
C ILE A 354 -14.47 -18.19 2.42
N GLU A 355 -14.16 -17.86 3.66
CA GLU A 355 -13.57 -18.79 4.63
C GLU A 355 -14.46 -20.02 4.89
N SER A 356 -15.79 -19.88 4.85
CA SER A 356 -16.71 -21.01 5.02
C SER A 356 -16.59 -22.08 3.91
N TYR A 357 -15.96 -21.78 2.78
CA TYR A 357 -15.65 -22.75 1.73
C TYR A 357 -14.29 -23.43 1.88
N LYS A 358 -13.51 -23.09 2.91
CA LYS A 358 -12.12 -23.53 3.09
C LYS A 358 -11.99 -25.06 3.07
N ASP A 359 -12.77 -25.77 3.87
CA ASP A 359 -12.68 -27.23 3.96
C ASP A 359 -13.04 -27.88 2.62
N MET A 360 -14.05 -27.37 1.93
CA MET A 360 -14.44 -27.84 0.60
C MET A 360 -13.31 -27.64 -0.41
N LEU A 361 -12.68 -26.46 -0.40
CA LEU A 361 -11.57 -26.15 -1.32
C LEU A 361 -10.33 -26.98 -1.00
N LEU A 362 -9.97 -27.14 0.27
CA LEU A 362 -8.82 -27.93 0.70
C LEU A 362 -9.01 -29.45 0.49
N SER A 363 -10.24 -29.93 0.33
CA SER A 363 -10.50 -31.32 -0.06
C SER A 363 -10.12 -31.62 -1.50
N HIS A 364 -9.94 -30.60 -2.35
CA HIS A 364 -9.55 -30.80 -3.72
C HIS A 364 -8.02 -31.04 -3.83
N PRO A 365 -7.56 -32.08 -4.54
CA PRO A 365 -6.15 -32.49 -4.53
C PRO A 365 -5.15 -31.47 -5.08
N THR A 366 -5.61 -30.49 -5.83
CA THR A 366 -4.76 -29.41 -6.36
C THR A 366 -4.73 -28.15 -5.47
N VAL A 367 -5.55 -28.08 -4.42
CA VAL A 367 -5.58 -26.95 -3.49
C VAL A 367 -4.80 -27.33 -2.25
N LYS A 368 -3.68 -26.65 -2.03
CA LYS A 368 -2.79 -26.92 -0.90
C LYS A 368 -3.10 -26.04 0.32
N ASP A 369 -3.47 -24.80 0.09
CA ASP A 369 -3.66 -23.81 1.14
C ASP A 369 -4.70 -22.76 0.73
N MET A 370 -5.36 -22.21 1.74
CA MET A 370 -6.29 -21.09 1.62
C MET A 370 -6.13 -20.19 2.84
N ARG A 371 -5.75 -18.94 2.63
CA ARG A 371 -5.53 -17.93 3.67
C ARG A 371 -5.92 -16.54 3.19
N GLY A 372 -6.10 -15.63 4.12
CA GLY A 372 -6.44 -14.24 3.85
C GLY A 372 -7.41 -13.65 4.85
N TRP A 373 -7.67 -12.37 4.74
CA TRP A 373 -8.67 -11.63 5.51
C TRP A 373 -9.50 -10.75 4.60
N GLY A 374 -10.80 -10.61 4.91
CA GLY A 374 -11.71 -9.81 4.11
C GLY A 374 -11.72 -10.26 2.64
N LEU A 375 -11.34 -9.38 1.75
CA LEU A 375 -11.25 -9.62 0.30
C LEU A 375 -9.79 -9.67 -0.22
N MET A 376 -8.90 -10.10 0.65
CA MET A 376 -7.50 -10.41 0.32
C MET A 376 -7.17 -11.86 0.59
#